data_5642424236a3cb7d0ab19addb9573ab2
#
_entry.id   5642424236a3cb7d0ab19addb9573ab2
#
_cell.length_a   1.000
_cell.length_b   1.000
_cell.length_c   1.000
_cell.angle_alpha   90.00
_cell.angle_beta   90.00
_cell.angle_gamma   90.00
#
_symmetry.space_group_name_H-M   'P 1'
#
loop_
_entity.id
_entity.type
_entity.pdbx_description
1 polymer ?
#
loop_
_entity_poly.entity_id
_entity_poly.type
_entity_poly.pdbx_seq_one_letter_code
_entity_poly.pdbx_strand_id
1 'polypeptide(L)'
;MNPIDIALRIATSAHAGQLDRDGYPVILHPLTVGLMGHTDEEKMAGFLHDVVEDTSYSFEDLLHEGIPTGVVNALRILTHQPGTDYFNYVQSIIDSQNPIALQVKYNDLQHNFQRGKDYSDLQKKHGKALEMIKAAIEKCSQVDIYHVPEDCSIEVGIFACGCFWGAQHQFQKQPGVLKIPWQDIPVAKRLFLPMPMYETTRRIT
;
A
#
# COMPACT_ATOMS: atom_id res chain seq x y z
N MET A 1 -5.01 -22.64 2.13
CA MET A 1 -5.55 -21.47 2.88
C MET A 1 -5.21 -20.23 2.09
N ASN A 2 -6.08 -19.24 2.04
CA ASN A 2 -5.77 -17.98 1.37
C ASN A 2 -4.63 -17.28 2.12
N PRO A 3 -3.62 -16.67 1.45
CA PRO A 3 -2.53 -15.96 2.11
C PRO A 3 -2.98 -14.85 3.07
N ILE A 4 -4.10 -14.18 2.80
CA ILE A 4 -4.69 -13.19 3.73
C ILE A 4 -5.14 -13.87 5.04
N ASP A 5 -5.76 -15.06 4.96
CA ASP A 5 -6.18 -15.80 6.17
C ASP A 5 -4.96 -16.22 7.01
N ILE A 6 -3.86 -16.58 6.33
CA ILE A 6 -2.58 -16.91 6.99
C ILE A 6 -2.06 -15.67 7.72
N ALA A 7 -1.99 -14.52 7.06
CA ALA A 7 -1.52 -13.27 7.64
C ALA A 7 -2.36 -12.85 8.86
N LEU A 8 -3.69 -12.93 8.76
CA LEU A 8 -4.61 -12.62 9.86
C LEU A 8 -4.39 -13.58 11.05
N ARG A 9 -4.24 -14.89 10.79
CA ARG A 9 -3.98 -15.88 11.82
C ARG A 9 -2.65 -15.61 12.53
N ILE A 10 -1.58 -15.32 11.79
CA ILE A 10 -0.27 -14.99 12.36
C ILE A 10 -0.39 -13.73 13.22
N ALA A 11 -0.93 -12.63 12.70
CA ALA A 11 -1.05 -11.37 13.42
C ALA A 11 -1.85 -11.53 14.73
N THR A 12 -3.00 -12.21 14.68
CA THR A 12 -3.85 -12.42 15.85
C THR A 12 -3.19 -13.31 16.89
N SER A 13 -2.46 -14.35 16.47
CA SER A 13 -1.73 -15.25 17.37
C SER A 13 -0.50 -14.58 17.99
N ALA A 14 0.26 -13.82 17.19
CA ALA A 14 1.49 -13.17 17.61
C ALA A 14 1.25 -12.07 18.65
N HIS A 15 0.18 -11.28 18.48
CA HIS A 15 -0.20 -10.20 19.39
C HIS A 15 -1.20 -10.61 20.48
N ALA A 16 -1.46 -11.92 20.64
CA ALA A 16 -2.42 -12.42 21.64
C ALA A 16 -2.02 -11.99 23.06
N GLY A 17 -2.94 -11.32 23.75
CA GLY A 17 -2.74 -10.85 25.13
C GLY A 17 -1.90 -9.59 25.28
N GLN A 18 -1.37 -9.01 24.20
CA GLN A 18 -0.68 -7.72 24.24
C GLN A 18 -1.68 -6.56 24.33
N LEU A 19 -1.39 -5.61 25.21
CA LEU A 19 -2.18 -4.38 25.37
C LEU A 19 -1.34 -3.17 24.99
N ASP A 20 -1.98 -2.19 24.36
CA ASP A 20 -1.37 -0.89 24.05
C ASP A 20 -1.32 0.02 25.30
N ARG A 21 -0.81 1.26 25.13
CA ARG A 21 -0.67 2.23 26.21
C ARG A 21 -1.98 2.63 26.87
N ASP A 22 -3.09 2.52 26.14
CA ASP A 22 -4.43 2.87 26.57
C ASP A 22 -5.21 1.66 27.11
N GLY A 23 -4.56 0.46 27.17
CA GLY A 23 -5.12 -0.78 27.68
C GLY A 23 -6.00 -1.53 26.67
N TYR A 24 -5.98 -1.16 25.39
CA TYR A 24 -6.68 -1.88 24.33
C TYR A 24 -5.79 -2.99 23.73
N PRO A 25 -6.39 -4.06 23.17
CA PRO A 25 -5.63 -5.09 22.46
C PRO A 25 -4.81 -4.51 21.32
N VAL A 26 -3.48 -4.76 21.31
CA VAL A 26 -2.54 -4.28 20.26
C VAL A 26 -3.01 -4.66 18.88
N ILE A 27 -3.57 -5.87 18.72
CA ILE A 27 -4.02 -6.39 17.43
C ILE A 27 -4.99 -5.46 16.66
N LEU A 28 -5.71 -4.57 17.35
CA LEU A 28 -6.64 -3.63 16.71
C LEU A 28 -5.92 -2.66 15.78
N HIS A 29 -4.63 -2.32 16.09
CA HIS A 29 -3.84 -1.44 15.23
C HIS A 29 -3.47 -2.11 13.90
N PRO A 30 -2.74 -3.24 13.86
CA PRO A 30 -2.40 -3.88 12.59
C PRO A 30 -3.63 -4.36 11.80
N LEU A 31 -4.74 -4.73 12.46
CA LEU A 31 -5.99 -5.00 11.75
C LEU A 31 -6.50 -3.76 11.01
N THR A 32 -6.51 -2.61 11.66
CA THR A 32 -6.94 -1.36 11.01
C THR A 32 -6.02 -1.00 9.86
N VAL A 33 -4.71 -1.05 10.04
CA VAL A 33 -3.71 -0.74 8.99
C VAL A 33 -3.87 -1.66 7.78
N GLY A 34 -4.06 -2.96 8.00
CA GLY A 34 -4.27 -3.92 6.93
C GLY A 34 -5.60 -3.72 6.19
N LEU A 35 -6.69 -3.39 6.91
CA LEU A 35 -7.98 -3.09 6.28
C LEU A 35 -7.97 -1.82 5.44
N MET A 36 -7.06 -0.88 5.70
CA MET A 36 -6.82 0.31 4.88
C MET A 36 -6.05 0.01 3.59
N GLY A 37 -5.46 -1.18 3.43
CA GLY A 37 -4.76 -1.60 2.22
C GLY A 37 -5.71 -1.80 1.03
N HIS A 38 -5.25 -1.47 -0.17
CA HIS A 38 -6.03 -1.58 -1.41
C HIS A 38 -5.81 -2.92 -2.11
N THR A 39 -4.57 -3.45 -2.07
CA THR A 39 -4.22 -4.76 -2.64
C THR A 39 -4.14 -5.83 -1.55
N ASP A 40 -4.15 -7.09 -1.95
CA ASP A 40 -4.02 -8.21 -1.02
C ASP A 40 -2.64 -8.21 -0.36
N GLU A 41 -1.59 -7.81 -1.07
CA GLU A 41 -0.23 -7.66 -0.56
C GLU A 41 -0.15 -6.54 0.49
N GLU A 42 -0.78 -5.39 0.24
CA GLU A 42 -0.85 -4.28 1.20
C GLU A 42 -1.61 -4.68 2.47
N LYS A 43 -2.72 -5.42 2.31
CA LYS A 43 -3.48 -5.93 3.47
C LYS A 43 -2.64 -6.88 4.30
N MET A 44 -1.99 -7.87 3.68
CA MET A 44 -1.12 -8.81 4.39
C MET A 44 0.04 -8.10 5.09
N ALA A 45 0.72 -7.18 4.38
CA ALA A 45 1.80 -6.40 4.98
C ALA A 45 1.30 -5.52 6.13
N GLY A 46 0.12 -4.90 6.00
CA GLY A 46 -0.50 -4.11 7.05
C GLY A 46 -0.88 -4.93 8.29
N PHE A 47 -1.38 -6.18 8.13
CA PHE A 47 -1.63 -7.08 9.25
C PHE A 47 -0.36 -7.53 9.97
N LEU A 48 0.76 -7.61 9.26
CA LEU A 48 2.01 -8.20 9.74
C LEU A 48 3.10 -7.17 10.09
N HIS A 49 2.89 -5.87 9.88
CA HIS A 49 3.97 -4.87 9.92
C HIS A 49 4.67 -4.78 11.27
N ASP A 50 3.96 -5.01 12.37
CA ASP A 50 4.51 -5.00 13.73
C ASP A 50 4.92 -6.40 14.24
N VAL A 51 4.57 -7.48 13.51
CA VAL A 51 4.77 -8.84 14.00
C VAL A 51 6.24 -9.17 14.26
N VAL A 52 7.14 -8.83 13.32
CA VAL A 52 8.58 -9.13 13.47
C VAL A 52 9.27 -8.18 14.45
N GLU A 53 8.77 -6.95 14.59
CA GLU A 53 9.33 -5.96 15.51
C GLU A 53 8.95 -6.25 16.97
N ASP A 54 7.68 -6.63 17.22
CA ASP A 54 7.10 -6.69 18.56
C ASP A 54 6.90 -8.13 19.09
N THR A 55 7.26 -9.16 18.31
CA THR A 55 7.07 -10.55 18.70
C THR A 55 8.28 -11.42 18.40
N SER A 56 8.19 -12.73 18.67
CA SER A 56 9.25 -13.70 18.39
C SER A 56 9.28 -14.22 16.95
N TYR A 57 8.34 -13.80 16.08
CA TYR A 57 8.33 -14.21 14.68
C TYR A 57 9.50 -13.60 13.92
N SER A 58 10.19 -14.43 13.14
CA SER A 58 11.19 -13.99 12.17
C SER A 58 10.60 -13.85 10.75
N PHE A 59 11.33 -13.21 9.85
CA PHE A 59 10.96 -13.16 8.42
C PHE A 59 10.95 -14.55 7.77
N GLU A 60 11.81 -15.44 8.25
CA GLU A 60 11.91 -16.82 7.80
C GLU A 60 10.68 -17.61 8.21
N ASP A 61 10.14 -17.38 9.41
CA ASP A 61 8.89 -17.99 9.86
C ASP A 61 7.71 -17.57 8.98
N LEU A 62 7.65 -16.28 8.62
CA LEU A 62 6.60 -15.77 7.72
C LEU A 62 6.65 -16.44 6.34
N LEU A 63 7.86 -16.61 5.77
CA LEU A 63 8.03 -17.33 4.50
C LEU A 63 7.61 -18.80 4.63
N HIS A 64 7.95 -19.44 5.73
CA HIS A 64 7.62 -20.84 6.00
C HIS A 64 6.11 -21.06 6.15
N GLU A 65 5.41 -20.10 6.74
CA GLU A 65 3.94 -20.10 6.87
C GLU A 65 3.23 -19.81 5.54
N GLY A 66 3.95 -19.44 4.48
CA GLY A 66 3.42 -19.23 3.14
C GLY A 66 3.06 -17.76 2.81
N ILE A 67 3.59 -16.79 3.57
CA ILE A 67 3.48 -15.37 3.21
C ILE A 67 4.32 -15.11 1.94
N PRO A 68 3.77 -14.44 0.91
CA PRO A 68 4.48 -14.16 -0.33
C PRO A 68 5.78 -13.38 -0.11
N THR A 69 6.85 -13.74 -0.84
CA THR A 69 8.17 -13.09 -0.73
C THR A 69 8.10 -11.57 -0.93
N GLY A 70 7.24 -11.07 -1.84
CA GLY A 70 7.05 -9.64 -2.05
C GLY A 70 6.54 -8.92 -0.80
N VAL A 71 5.63 -9.54 -0.05
CA VAL A 71 5.12 -9.03 1.23
C VAL A 71 6.23 -9.04 2.28
N VAL A 72 6.97 -10.15 2.42
CA VAL A 72 8.07 -10.24 3.38
C VAL A 72 9.18 -9.21 3.08
N ASN A 73 9.48 -8.96 1.81
CA ASN A 73 10.42 -7.90 1.42
C ASN A 73 9.93 -6.50 1.85
N ALA A 74 8.65 -6.22 1.71
CA ALA A 74 8.07 -4.97 2.21
C ALA A 74 8.15 -4.88 3.74
N LEU A 75 7.89 -5.98 4.45
CA LEU A 75 8.02 -6.04 5.90
C LEU A 75 9.45 -5.80 6.40
N ARG A 76 10.48 -6.31 5.68
CA ARG A 76 11.90 -6.01 6.00
C ARG A 76 12.21 -4.50 5.92
N ILE A 77 11.59 -3.79 4.98
CA ILE A 77 11.73 -2.33 4.84
C ILE A 77 10.98 -1.60 5.96
N LEU A 78 9.81 -2.12 6.36
CA LEU A 78 8.95 -1.54 7.39
C LEU A 78 9.47 -1.75 8.81
N THR A 79 10.27 -2.77 9.08
CA THR A 79 10.79 -3.07 10.42
C THR A 79 11.88 -2.07 10.81
N HIS A 80 11.62 -1.30 11.87
CA HIS A 80 12.57 -0.31 12.39
C HIS A 80 13.73 -0.98 13.13
N GLN A 81 14.95 -0.70 12.70
CA GLN A 81 16.14 -1.27 13.34
C GLN A 81 16.51 -0.49 14.60
N PRO A 82 16.81 -1.18 15.73
CA PRO A 82 17.24 -0.53 16.96
C PRO A 82 18.42 0.42 16.74
N GLY A 83 18.34 1.63 17.30
CA GLY A 83 19.38 2.65 17.19
C GLY A 83 19.34 3.52 15.93
N THR A 84 18.45 3.24 14.98
CA THR A 84 18.23 4.10 13.82
C THR A 84 17.37 5.30 14.22
N ASP A 85 17.77 6.52 13.79
CA ASP A 85 16.91 7.70 13.93
C ASP A 85 15.60 7.51 13.17
N TYR A 86 14.51 7.94 13.77
CA TYR A 86 13.17 7.70 13.23
C TYR A 86 12.95 8.32 11.85
N PHE A 87 13.44 9.53 11.61
CA PHE A 87 13.25 10.18 10.32
C PHE A 87 14.19 9.60 9.25
N ASN A 88 15.36 9.11 9.64
CA ASN A 88 16.24 8.34 8.74
C ASN A 88 15.59 7.01 8.36
N TYR A 89 14.92 6.35 9.29
CA TYR A 89 14.11 5.16 9.00
C TYR A 89 12.96 5.47 8.02
N VAL A 90 12.19 6.55 8.25
CA VAL A 90 11.13 6.96 7.32
C VAL A 90 11.72 7.29 5.94
N GLN A 91 12.87 7.94 5.88
CA GLN A 91 13.54 8.24 4.62
C GLN A 91 13.99 6.96 3.90
N SER A 92 14.50 5.94 4.62
CA SER A 92 14.88 4.66 4.00
C SER A 92 13.70 3.93 3.35
N ILE A 93 12.48 4.05 3.93
CA ILE A 93 11.26 3.54 3.31
C ILE A 93 10.97 4.28 1.99
N ILE A 94 11.11 5.61 2.00
CA ILE A 94 10.92 6.43 0.79
C ILE A 94 11.94 6.06 -0.28
N ASP A 95 13.21 5.94 0.07
CA ASP A 95 14.31 5.63 -0.85
C ASP A 95 14.19 4.21 -1.44
N SER A 96 13.55 3.29 -0.72
CA SER A 96 13.27 1.94 -1.23
C SER A 96 12.36 1.91 -2.45
N GLN A 97 11.54 2.94 -2.64
CA GLN A 97 10.51 3.03 -3.66
C GLN A 97 9.55 1.80 -3.71
N ASN A 98 9.50 1.03 -2.64
CA ASN A 98 8.62 -0.13 -2.56
C ASN A 98 7.16 0.31 -2.34
N PRO A 99 6.24 0.06 -3.30
CA PRO A 99 4.88 0.58 -3.22
C PRO A 99 4.08 0.01 -2.05
N ILE A 100 4.31 -1.26 -1.70
CA ILE A 100 3.63 -1.91 -0.56
C ILE A 100 4.10 -1.25 0.74
N ALA A 101 5.42 -1.10 0.92
CA ALA A 101 5.98 -0.49 2.14
C ALA A 101 5.53 0.97 2.30
N LEU A 102 5.52 1.75 1.23
CA LEU A 102 5.05 3.14 1.24
C LEU A 102 3.58 3.23 1.63
N GLN A 103 2.71 2.42 1.02
CA GLN A 103 1.28 2.46 1.31
C GLN A 103 0.98 1.99 2.74
N VAL A 104 1.61 0.91 3.19
CA VAL A 104 1.43 0.40 4.56
C VAL A 104 1.93 1.42 5.59
N LYS A 105 3.09 2.06 5.35
CA LYS A 105 3.58 3.11 6.26
C LYS A 105 2.68 4.34 6.28
N TYR A 106 2.09 4.70 5.16
CA TYR A 106 1.08 5.75 5.09
C TYR A 106 -0.13 5.43 5.98
N ASN A 107 -0.68 4.22 5.85
CA ASN A 107 -1.84 3.75 6.62
C ASN A 107 -1.52 3.70 8.13
N ASP A 108 -0.35 3.16 8.49
CA ASP A 108 0.15 3.12 9.87
C ASP A 108 0.22 4.53 10.48
N LEU A 109 0.88 5.46 9.78
CA LEU A 109 1.01 6.84 10.24
C LEU A 109 -0.33 7.56 10.35
N GLN A 110 -1.26 7.33 9.42
CA GLN A 110 -2.61 7.86 9.50
C GLN A 110 -3.33 7.38 10.77
N HIS A 111 -3.29 6.08 11.02
CA HIS A 111 -3.95 5.50 12.19
C HIS A 111 -3.29 5.99 13.49
N ASN A 112 -1.96 6.01 13.55
CA ASN A 112 -1.23 6.52 14.71
C ASN A 112 -1.46 8.02 14.95
N PHE A 113 -1.55 8.83 13.90
CA PHE A 113 -1.87 10.26 14.00
C PHE A 113 -3.27 10.49 14.56
N GLN A 114 -4.25 9.66 14.17
CA GLN A 114 -5.62 9.75 14.69
C GLN A 114 -5.71 9.34 16.17
N ARG A 115 -4.95 8.30 16.58
CA ARG A 115 -4.90 7.83 17.98
C ARG A 115 -4.11 8.75 18.88
N GLY A 116 -3.11 9.44 18.34
CA GLY A 116 -2.14 10.25 19.10
C GLY A 116 -2.65 11.63 19.56
N LYS A 117 -3.96 11.91 19.50
CA LYS A 117 -4.51 13.25 19.81
C LYS A 117 -4.14 13.77 21.21
N ASP A 118 -3.96 12.86 22.16
CA ASP A 118 -3.61 13.19 23.54
C ASP A 118 -2.09 13.28 23.80
N TYR A 119 -1.25 13.00 22.78
CA TYR A 119 0.21 12.95 22.87
C TYR A 119 0.84 13.93 21.87
N SER A 120 0.93 15.20 22.25
CA SER A 120 1.32 16.32 21.34
C SER A 120 2.62 16.09 20.56
N ASP A 121 3.65 15.52 21.21
CA ASP A 121 4.97 15.31 20.58
C ASP A 121 4.96 14.11 19.61
N LEU A 122 4.27 13.02 19.96
CA LEU A 122 4.06 11.89 19.07
C LEU A 122 3.21 12.30 17.88
N GLN A 123 2.17 13.10 18.09
CA GLN A 123 1.32 13.59 17.01
C GLN A 123 2.12 14.46 16.03
N LYS A 124 3.00 15.36 16.51
CA LYS A 124 3.88 16.16 15.65
C LYS A 124 4.85 15.28 14.85
N LYS A 125 5.45 14.28 15.51
CA LYS A 125 6.37 13.33 14.90
C LYS A 125 5.68 12.52 13.78
N HIS A 126 4.51 11.94 14.08
CA HIS A 126 3.73 11.18 13.10
C HIS A 126 3.18 12.06 11.98
N GLY A 127 2.73 13.29 12.28
CA GLY A 127 2.27 14.24 11.27
C GLY A 127 3.36 14.59 10.25
N LYS A 128 4.58 14.91 10.73
CA LYS A 128 5.72 15.20 9.84
C LYS A 128 6.08 13.97 8.97
N ALA A 129 6.13 12.77 9.55
CA ALA A 129 6.42 11.55 8.82
C ALA A 129 5.32 11.24 7.78
N LEU A 130 4.06 11.48 8.12
CA LEU A 130 2.91 11.31 7.22
C LEU A 130 3.03 12.23 6.00
N GLU A 131 3.41 13.50 6.19
CA GLU A 131 3.64 14.43 5.08
C GLU A 131 4.78 13.97 4.18
N MET A 132 5.90 13.45 4.74
CA MET A 132 7.01 12.91 3.96
C MET A 132 6.60 11.73 3.10
N ILE A 133 5.90 10.74 3.67
CA ILE A 133 5.43 9.55 2.93
C ILE A 133 4.39 9.95 1.89
N LYS A 134 3.44 10.83 2.22
CA LYS A 134 2.42 11.32 1.28
C LYS A 134 3.07 11.98 0.06
N ALA A 135 4.02 12.87 0.25
CA ALA A 135 4.76 13.52 -0.83
C ALA A 135 5.52 12.50 -1.71
N ALA A 136 6.08 11.44 -1.11
CA ALA A 136 6.75 10.37 -1.85
C ALA A 136 5.76 9.57 -2.71
N ILE A 137 4.59 9.22 -2.18
CA ILE A 137 3.52 8.51 -2.92
C ILE A 137 3.03 9.38 -4.08
N GLU A 138 2.76 10.66 -3.83
CA GLU A 138 2.32 11.61 -4.88
C GLU A 138 3.36 11.74 -6.00
N LYS A 139 4.65 11.83 -5.64
CA LYS A 139 5.75 11.87 -6.62
C LYS A 139 5.85 10.58 -7.45
N CYS A 140 5.69 9.41 -6.82
CA CYS A 140 5.64 8.13 -7.52
C CYS A 140 4.41 8.01 -8.44
N SER A 141 3.30 8.68 -8.08
CA SER A 141 2.07 8.70 -8.87
C SER A 141 2.13 9.68 -10.04
N GLN A 142 3.03 10.66 -10.00
CA GLN A 142 3.27 11.65 -11.07
C GLN A 142 4.18 11.10 -12.18
N VAL A 143 4.22 9.79 -12.41
CA VAL A 143 4.77 9.30 -13.67
C VAL A 143 3.91 9.91 -14.77
N ASP A 144 4.52 10.76 -15.60
CA ASP A 144 3.86 11.38 -16.74
C ASP A 144 3.45 10.28 -17.73
N ILE A 145 2.21 9.79 -17.55
CA ILE A 145 1.62 8.77 -18.43
C ILE A 145 1.41 9.28 -19.85
N TYR A 146 1.55 10.59 -20.05
CA TYR A 146 1.42 11.23 -21.37
C TYR A 146 2.77 11.40 -22.07
N HIS A 147 3.88 11.19 -21.37
CA HIS A 147 5.22 11.27 -21.94
C HIS A 147 5.78 9.86 -22.17
N VAL A 148 5.39 9.26 -23.28
CA VAL A 148 6.03 8.03 -23.79
C VAL A 148 7.28 8.46 -24.54
N PRO A 149 8.49 8.01 -24.15
CA PRO A 149 9.70 8.31 -24.92
C PRO A 149 9.54 7.84 -26.37
N GLU A 150 9.97 8.65 -27.35
CA GLU A 150 9.81 8.37 -28.79
C GLU A 150 10.51 7.07 -29.25
N ASP A 151 11.47 6.55 -28.46
CA ASP A 151 12.21 5.33 -28.73
C ASP A 151 11.63 4.08 -28.01
N CYS A 152 10.44 4.22 -27.40
CA CYS A 152 9.87 3.16 -26.56
C CYS A 152 8.81 2.36 -27.32
N SER A 153 8.90 1.06 -27.29
CA SER A 153 7.88 0.13 -27.83
C SER A 153 6.65 0.00 -26.90
N ILE A 154 6.38 1.03 -26.08
CA ILE A 154 5.27 1.05 -25.13
C ILE A 154 4.12 1.86 -25.71
N GLU A 155 2.94 1.26 -25.79
CA GLU A 155 1.71 1.95 -26.13
C GLU A 155 0.89 2.28 -24.87
N VAL A 156 0.34 3.49 -24.83
CA VAL A 156 -0.54 3.92 -23.74
C VAL A 156 -1.99 3.83 -24.21
N GLY A 157 -2.79 3.01 -23.53
CA GLY A 157 -4.22 2.90 -23.77
C GLY A 157 -5.01 3.55 -22.62
N ILE A 158 -5.97 4.41 -22.96
CA ILE A 158 -6.91 5.01 -22.00
C ILE A 158 -8.26 4.33 -22.18
N PHE A 159 -8.75 3.70 -21.09
CA PHE A 159 -10.01 2.97 -21.11
C PHE A 159 -10.98 3.59 -20.10
N ALA A 160 -12.19 3.89 -20.53
CA ALA A 160 -13.29 4.33 -19.66
C ALA A 160 -14.27 3.15 -19.46
N CYS A 161 -14.38 2.65 -18.23
CA CYS A 161 -15.26 1.54 -17.88
C CYS A 161 -16.22 1.94 -16.77
N GLY A 162 -17.45 1.43 -16.80
CA GLY A 162 -18.47 1.74 -15.79
C GLY A 162 -18.15 1.19 -14.39
N CYS A 163 -17.42 0.08 -14.29
CA CYS A 163 -16.94 -0.49 -13.03
C CYS A 163 -15.42 -0.57 -13.07
N PHE A 164 -14.76 0.43 -12.51
CA PHE A 164 -13.31 0.59 -12.52
C PHE A 164 -12.54 -0.59 -11.90
N TRP A 165 -13.01 -1.08 -10.74
CA TRP A 165 -12.36 -2.16 -9.99
C TRP A 165 -12.24 -3.47 -10.76
N GLY A 166 -13.33 -3.88 -11.43
CA GLY A 166 -13.32 -5.10 -12.25
C GLY A 166 -12.44 -4.98 -13.48
N ALA A 167 -12.44 -3.82 -14.12
CA ALA A 167 -11.62 -3.56 -15.30
C ALA A 167 -10.13 -3.54 -14.95
N GLN A 168 -9.72 -2.84 -13.90
CA GLN A 168 -8.33 -2.80 -13.46
C GLN A 168 -7.78 -4.20 -13.17
N HIS A 169 -8.51 -5.01 -12.42
CA HIS A 169 -8.08 -6.36 -12.07
C HIS A 169 -7.91 -7.27 -13.31
N GLN A 170 -8.76 -7.09 -14.33
CA GLN A 170 -8.64 -7.83 -15.58
C GLN A 170 -7.44 -7.36 -16.41
N PHE A 171 -7.21 -6.06 -16.52
CA PHE A 171 -6.08 -5.51 -17.26
C PHE A 171 -4.73 -5.86 -16.63
N GLN A 172 -4.61 -5.81 -15.30
CA GLN A 172 -3.37 -6.18 -14.58
C GLN A 172 -2.93 -7.63 -14.84
N LYS A 173 -3.86 -8.52 -15.22
CA LYS A 173 -3.58 -9.92 -15.54
C LYS A 173 -3.16 -10.15 -16.99
N GLN A 174 -3.26 -9.13 -17.85
CA GLN A 174 -2.93 -9.31 -19.26
C GLN A 174 -1.42 -9.27 -19.49
N PRO A 175 -0.86 -10.19 -20.28
CA PRO A 175 0.54 -10.13 -20.68
C PRO A 175 0.86 -8.79 -21.37
N GLY A 176 1.95 -8.16 -20.97
CA GLY A 176 2.40 -6.88 -21.54
C GLY A 176 1.87 -5.64 -20.82
N VAL A 177 0.93 -5.73 -19.87
CA VAL A 177 0.51 -4.58 -19.07
C VAL A 177 1.53 -4.33 -17.96
N LEU A 178 2.28 -3.23 -18.07
CA LEU A 178 3.36 -2.90 -17.14
C LEU A 178 2.87 -2.13 -15.91
N LYS A 179 1.90 -1.22 -16.09
CA LYS A 179 1.37 -0.40 -14.99
C LYS A 179 -0.03 0.13 -15.33
N ILE A 180 -0.89 0.14 -14.32
CA ILE A 180 -2.17 0.85 -14.36
C ILE A 180 -2.12 1.90 -13.25
N PRO A 181 -1.93 3.20 -13.57
CA PRO A 181 -1.89 4.24 -12.57
C PRO A 181 -3.28 4.44 -11.95
N TRP A 182 -3.33 4.57 -10.63
CA TRP A 182 -4.49 5.07 -9.91
C TRP A 182 -4.55 6.58 -10.08
N GLN A 183 -5.64 7.06 -10.66
CA GLN A 183 -6.03 8.45 -10.47
C GLN A 183 -7.31 8.45 -9.66
N ASP A 184 -7.26 8.98 -8.45
CA ASP A 184 -8.44 9.47 -7.74
C ASP A 184 -8.99 10.65 -8.56
N ILE A 185 -9.86 10.35 -9.51
CA ILE A 185 -10.67 11.39 -10.13
C ILE A 185 -11.68 11.81 -9.05
N PRO A 186 -11.58 13.03 -8.51
CA PRO A 186 -12.55 13.52 -7.54
C PRO A 186 -13.95 13.36 -8.12
N VAL A 187 -14.85 12.73 -7.39
CA VAL A 187 -16.25 12.45 -7.79
C VAL A 187 -16.99 13.73 -8.23
N ALA A 188 -16.49 14.90 -7.83
CA ALA A 188 -17.02 16.21 -8.18
C ALA A 188 -16.80 16.66 -9.65
N LYS A 189 -16.00 15.94 -10.44
CA LYS A 189 -15.79 16.25 -11.87
C LYS A 189 -16.32 15.14 -12.80
N ARG A 190 -17.43 14.53 -12.46
CA ARG A 190 -18.25 13.82 -13.46
C ARG A 190 -18.95 14.85 -14.33
N LEU A 191 -18.21 15.45 -15.26
CA LEU A 191 -18.82 16.05 -16.43
C LEU A 191 -19.45 14.91 -17.23
N PHE A 192 -20.75 14.91 -17.36
CA PHE A 192 -21.48 14.15 -18.36
C PHE A 192 -21.02 14.69 -19.73
N LEU A 193 -19.99 14.11 -20.29
CA LEU A 193 -19.74 14.24 -21.72
C LEU A 193 -20.67 13.23 -22.40
N PRO A 194 -21.49 13.64 -23.37
CA PRO A 194 -22.30 12.71 -24.15
C PRO A 194 -21.34 11.76 -24.87
N MET A 195 -21.57 10.46 -24.71
CA MET A 195 -20.79 9.43 -25.39
C MET A 195 -20.93 9.60 -26.89
N PRO A 196 -19.83 9.75 -27.64
CA PRO A 196 -19.87 9.52 -29.08
C PRO A 196 -20.09 8.01 -29.31
N MET A 197 -21.04 7.67 -30.15
CA MET A 197 -21.27 6.30 -30.60
C MET A 197 -20.00 5.77 -31.27
N TYR A 198 -19.55 4.60 -30.85
CA TYR A 198 -18.41 3.91 -31.43
C TYR A 198 -18.73 3.44 -32.83
N GLU A 199 -18.05 3.99 -33.83
CA GLU A 199 -17.83 3.31 -35.11
C GLU A 199 -16.70 2.29 -34.91
N THR A 200 -17.05 1.00 -34.97
CA THR A 200 -16.12 -0.10 -35.04
C THR A 200 -15.42 -0.10 -36.38
N THR A 201 -14.25 0.48 -36.49
CA THR A 201 -13.37 0.22 -37.63
C THR A 201 -12.46 -0.95 -37.33
N ARG A 202 -12.90 -2.15 -37.76
CA ARG A 202 -11.99 -3.28 -37.99
C ARG A 202 -10.99 -2.87 -39.07
N ARG A 203 -9.69 -2.90 -38.75
CA ARG A 203 -8.66 -3.18 -39.76
C ARG A 203 -8.00 -4.50 -39.37
N ILE A 204 -8.32 -5.50 -40.19
CA ILE A 204 -7.59 -6.74 -40.36
C ILE A 204 -6.59 -6.47 -41.48
N THR A 205 -5.33 -6.59 -41.22
CA THR A 205 -4.33 -7.17 -42.14
C THR A 205 -3.15 -7.65 -41.29
#